data_287168a6bf0e68cc9004cc5c55695798
#
_entry.id   287168a6bf0e68cc9004cc5c55695798
#
_cell.length_a   1.000
_cell.length_b   1.000
_cell.length_c   1.000
_cell.angle_alpha   90.00
_cell.angle_beta   90.00
_cell.angle_gamma   90.00
#
_symmetry.space_group_name_H-M   'P 1'
#
loop_
_entity.id
_entity.type
_entity.pdbx_description
1 polymer ?
#
loop_
_entity_poly.entity_id
_entity_poly.type
_entity_poly.pdbx_seq_one_letter_code
_entity_poly.pdbx_strand_id
1 'polypeptide(L)'
;MFLRIWYDKSAEEVKSYNEKDRDGEMKKKLAIIGTVTLLGVGAVALSNQEWRANTIFATARDKQLAWLKEHEEEIVKWVHSEYPKIETVQFDWNTLKVVPASIGFTIEGYNLSVRGTFNDIPETKITIDFSLDKENDIPTMNNIMTNNKPGIIRSGVLYNYE
;
A
#
# COMPACT_ATOMS: atom_id res chain seq x y z
N MET A 1 -19.92 -2.57 73.72
CA MET A 1 -20.35 -3.46 72.63
C MET A 1 -20.83 -2.68 71.39
N PHE A 2 -21.54 -1.58 71.53
CA PHE A 2 -22.07 -0.79 70.42
C PHE A 2 -21.00 -0.08 69.54
N LEU A 3 -19.93 0.40 70.07
CA LEU A 3 -18.87 1.13 69.34
C LEU A 3 -18.08 0.26 68.36
N ARG A 4 -17.99 -1.05 68.59
CA ARG A 4 -17.27 -1.98 67.73
C ARG A 4 -18.06 -2.30 66.47
N ILE A 5 -19.37 -2.40 66.56
CA ILE A 5 -20.30 -2.66 65.44
C ILE A 5 -20.35 -1.45 64.49
N TRP A 6 -20.22 -0.24 65.04
CA TRP A 6 -20.22 1.01 64.24
C TRP A 6 -18.94 1.18 63.43
N TYR A 7 -17.79 0.81 63.99
CA TYR A 7 -16.51 0.87 63.35
C TYR A 7 -16.36 -0.15 62.21
N ASP A 8 -16.85 -1.37 62.39
CA ASP A 8 -16.82 -2.40 61.34
C ASP A 8 -17.71 -2.03 60.14
N LYS A 9 -18.87 -1.43 60.41
CA LYS A 9 -19.80 -1.02 59.35
C LYS A 9 -19.23 0.14 58.50
N SER A 10 -18.57 1.10 59.11
CA SER A 10 -17.94 2.19 58.40
C SER A 10 -16.72 1.74 57.58
N ALA A 11 -15.97 0.74 58.07
CA ALA A 11 -14.83 0.17 57.36
C ALA A 11 -15.26 -0.65 56.11
N GLU A 12 -16.39 -1.36 56.17
CA GLU A 12 -16.96 -2.06 55.02
C GLU A 12 -17.52 -1.09 53.97
N GLU A 13 -18.19 -0.01 54.37
CA GLU A 13 -18.66 1.01 53.44
C GLU A 13 -17.50 1.73 52.71
N VAL A 14 -16.46 2.08 53.41
CA VAL A 14 -15.25 2.71 52.80
C VAL A 14 -14.55 1.73 51.86
N LYS A 15 -14.49 0.44 52.20
CA LYS A 15 -13.90 -0.59 51.35
C LYS A 15 -14.70 -0.79 50.06
N SER A 16 -16.01 -0.84 50.16
CA SER A 16 -16.95 -0.97 49.02
C SER A 16 -16.87 0.26 48.08
N TYR A 17 -16.76 1.47 48.65
CA TYR A 17 -16.61 2.70 47.88
C TYR A 17 -15.29 2.73 47.08
N ASN A 18 -14.18 2.38 47.75
CA ASN A 18 -12.86 2.34 47.11
C ASN A 18 -12.71 1.25 46.05
N GLU A 19 -13.42 0.13 46.19
CA GLU A 19 -13.47 -0.95 45.21
C GLU A 19 -14.23 -0.53 43.95
N LYS A 20 -15.39 0.13 44.16
CA LYS A 20 -16.23 0.63 43.07
C LYS A 20 -15.57 1.74 42.25
N ASP A 21 -14.78 2.59 42.89
CA ASP A 21 -14.05 3.68 42.25
C ASP A 21 -12.83 3.15 41.44
N ARG A 22 -12.14 2.13 41.96
CA ARG A 22 -11.06 1.45 41.22
C ARG A 22 -11.55 0.70 40.00
N ASP A 23 -12.70 0.05 40.10
CA ASP A 23 -13.31 -0.65 38.95
C ASP A 23 -13.81 0.33 37.88
N GLY A 24 -14.31 1.50 38.25
CA GLY A 24 -14.69 2.56 37.34
C GLY A 24 -13.50 3.15 36.61
N GLU A 25 -12.39 3.41 37.31
CA GLU A 25 -11.15 3.89 36.70
C GLU A 25 -10.49 2.85 35.78
N MET A 26 -10.48 1.57 36.20
CA MET A 26 -9.92 0.48 35.37
C MET A 26 -10.72 0.29 34.07
N LYS A 27 -12.04 0.34 34.14
CA LYS A 27 -12.92 0.26 32.96
C LYS A 27 -12.70 1.44 32.02
N LYS A 28 -12.52 2.66 32.53
CA LYS A 28 -12.18 3.84 31.73
C LYS A 28 -10.81 3.72 31.07
N LYS A 29 -9.79 3.27 31.81
CA LYS A 29 -8.44 3.04 31.25
C LYS A 29 -8.44 1.95 30.17
N LEU A 30 -9.14 0.85 30.38
CA LEU A 30 -9.29 -0.22 29.39
C LEU A 30 -10.04 0.25 28.14
N ALA A 31 -11.09 1.06 28.31
CA ALA A 31 -11.82 1.64 27.18
C ALA A 31 -10.95 2.60 26.35
N ILE A 32 -10.15 3.44 27.02
CA ILE A 32 -9.23 4.36 26.36
C ILE A 32 -8.11 3.58 25.62
N ILE A 33 -7.52 2.57 26.25
CA ILE A 33 -6.49 1.72 25.64
C ILE A 33 -7.07 0.98 24.42
N GLY A 34 -8.28 0.41 24.57
CA GLY A 34 -8.97 -0.26 23.46
C GLY A 34 -9.23 0.66 22.27
N THR A 35 -9.68 1.90 22.54
CA THR A 35 -9.98 2.88 21.48
C THR A 35 -8.72 3.38 20.78
N VAL A 36 -7.66 3.65 21.53
CA VAL A 36 -6.37 4.08 20.98
C VAL A 36 -5.73 2.95 20.16
N THR A 37 -5.82 1.70 20.61
CA THR A 37 -5.29 0.55 19.89
C THR A 37 -6.06 0.32 18.59
N LEU A 38 -7.39 0.42 18.61
CA LEU A 38 -8.22 0.30 17.39
C LEU A 38 -7.94 1.40 16.37
N LEU A 39 -7.80 2.65 16.82
CA LEU A 39 -7.47 3.79 15.94
C LEU A 39 -6.03 3.70 15.42
N GLY A 40 -5.09 3.28 16.25
CA GLY A 40 -3.67 3.12 15.85
C GLY A 40 -3.49 2.00 14.84
N VAL A 41 -4.06 0.83 15.08
CA VAL A 41 -4.00 -0.30 14.14
C VAL A 41 -4.74 0.05 12.84
N GLY A 42 -5.89 0.71 12.91
CA GLY A 42 -6.62 1.16 11.74
C GLY A 42 -5.84 2.14 10.89
N ALA A 43 -5.13 3.11 11.49
CA ALA A 43 -4.34 4.09 10.77
C ALA A 43 -3.10 3.45 10.10
N VAL A 44 -2.40 2.55 10.80
CA VAL A 44 -1.26 1.80 10.23
C VAL A 44 -1.70 0.87 9.12
N ALA A 45 -2.83 0.18 9.29
CA ALA A 45 -3.40 -0.70 8.27
C ALA A 45 -3.81 0.06 7.01
N LEU A 46 -4.40 1.27 7.14
CA LEU A 46 -4.77 2.11 6.01
C LEU A 46 -3.54 2.72 5.29
N SER A 47 -2.40 2.84 5.97
CA SER A 47 -1.15 3.34 5.39
C SER A 47 -0.28 2.24 4.76
N ASN A 48 -0.48 0.97 5.12
CA ASN A 48 0.29 -0.14 4.55
C ASN A 48 -0.43 -0.70 3.31
N GLN A 49 0.15 -0.47 2.14
CA GLN A 49 -0.39 -0.87 0.84
C GLN A 49 -0.55 -2.39 0.69
N GLU A 50 0.38 -3.17 1.23
CA GLU A 50 0.34 -4.64 1.18
C GLU A 50 -0.83 -5.20 1.99
N TRP A 51 -1.07 -4.63 3.17
CA TRP A 51 -2.22 -5.01 3.99
C TRP A 51 -3.54 -4.66 3.32
N ARG A 52 -3.62 -3.51 2.65
CA ARG A 52 -4.83 -3.08 1.92
C ARG A 52 -5.16 -4.01 0.77
N ALA A 53 -4.17 -4.48 0.02
CA ALA A 53 -4.38 -5.38 -1.12
C ALA A 53 -5.04 -6.71 -0.73
N ASN A 54 -4.82 -7.17 0.51
CA ASN A 54 -5.33 -8.44 1.05
C ASN A 54 -6.61 -8.29 1.88
N THR A 55 -7.25 -7.12 1.88
CA THR A 55 -8.50 -6.88 2.63
C THR A 55 -9.70 -6.81 1.71
N ILE A 56 -10.91 -6.95 2.30
CA ILE A 56 -12.18 -6.75 1.59
C ILE A 56 -12.37 -5.31 1.08
N PHE A 57 -11.54 -4.37 1.52
CA PHE A 57 -11.54 -2.96 1.10
C PHE A 57 -10.51 -2.64 0.02
N ALA A 58 -9.78 -3.66 -0.49
CA ALA A 58 -8.78 -3.47 -1.52
C ALA A 58 -9.41 -2.94 -2.82
N THR A 59 -8.91 -1.80 -3.29
CA THR A 59 -9.26 -1.27 -4.60
C THR A 59 -8.58 -2.08 -5.72
N ALA A 60 -9.06 -1.95 -6.95
CA ALA A 60 -8.39 -2.56 -8.11
C ALA A 60 -6.93 -2.12 -8.19
N ARG A 61 -6.64 -0.83 -7.97
CA ARG A 61 -5.28 -0.27 -7.92
C ARG A 61 -4.40 -0.93 -6.85
N ASP A 62 -4.94 -1.19 -5.65
CA ASP A 62 -4.18 -1.85 -4.58
C ASP A 62 -3.77 -3.27 -4.99
N LYS A 63 -4.67 -4.01 -5.64
CA LYS A 63 -4.41 -5.36 -6.16
C LYS A 63 -3.41 -5.37 -7.31
N GLN A 64 -3.56 -4.46 -8.26
CA GLN A 64 -2.63 -4.29 -9.37
C GLN A 64 -1.22 -3.97 -8.88
N LEU A 65 -1.11 -3.04 -7.92
CA LEU A 65 0.18 -2.67 -7.33
C LEU A 65 0.82 -3.83 -6.54
N ALA A 66 0.01 -4.59 -5.79
CA ALA A 66 0.52 -5.76 -5.06
C ALA A 66 1.07 -6.80 -6.03
N TRP A 67 0.35 -7.09 -7.12
CA TRP A 67 0.80 -8.01 -8.15
C TRP A 67 2.12 -7.56 -8.80
N LEU A 68 2.24 -6.27 -9.15
CA LEU A 68 3.47 -5.73 -9.74
C LEU A 68 4.67 -5.88 -8.81
N LYS A 69 4.50 -5.63 -7.52
CA LYS A 69 5.57 -5.78 -6.52
C LYS A 69 5.95 -7.25 -6.31
N GLU A 70 4.98 -8.15 -6.32
CA GLU A 70 5.21 -9.59 -6.21
C GLU A 70 6.00 -10.14 -7.42
N HIS A 71 5.77 -9.57 -8.62
CA HIS A 71 6.42 -10.00 -9.86
C HIS A 71 7.57 -9.08 -10.31
N GLU A 72 8.05 -8.19 -9.43
CA GLU A 72 9.10 -7.21 -9.75
C GLU A 72 10.34 -7.88 -10.35
N GLU A 73 10.81 -8.98 -9.77
CA GLU A 73 11.98 -9.71 -10.28
C GLU A 73 11.76 -10.28 -11.70
N GLU A 74 10.55 -10.75 -12.00
CA GLU A 74 10.21 -11.27 -13.33
C GLU A 74 10.14 -10.15 -14.35
N ILE A 75 9.59 -9.00 -13.96
CA ILE A 75 9.54 -7.79 -14.78
C ILE A 75 10.97 -7.31 -15.10
N VAL A 76 11.86 -7.27 -14.11
CA VAL A 76 13.26 -6.88 -14.29
C VAL A 76 13.97 -7.87 -15.20
N LYS A 77 13.77 -9.18 -15.07
CA LYS A 77 14.33 -10.20 -15.98
C LYS A 77 13.84 -10.00 -17.42
N TRP A 78 12.57 -9.68 -17.61
CA TRP A 78 12.03 -9.36 -18.92
C TRP A 78 12.69 -8.10 -19.50
N VAL A 79 12.88 -7.02 -18.71
CA VAL A 79 13.61 -5.81 -19.14
C VAL A 79 15.03 -6.14 -19.58
N HIS A 80 15.75 -6.99 -18.83
CA HIS A 80 17.12 -7.42 -19.21
C HIS A 80 17.13 -8.18 -20.53
N SER A 81 16.10 -9.01 -20.80
CA SER A 81 16.02 -9.75 -22.06
C SER A 81 15.78 -8.84 -23.27
N GLU A 82 14.96 -7.80 -23.11
CA GLU A 82 14.65 -6.84 -24.17
C GLU A 82 15.74 -5.76 -24.33
N TYR A 83 16.40 -5.38 -23.22
CA TYR A 83 17.40 -4.31 -23.15
C TYR A 83 18.63 -4.77 -22.37
N PRO A 84 19.55 -5.53 -22.98
CA PRO A 84 20.70 -6.14 -22.26
C PRO A 84 21.67 -5.14 -21.61
N LYS A 85 21.63 -3.86 -21.98
CA LYS A 85 22.46 -2.80 -21.39
C LYS A 85 21.84 -2.21 -20.10
N ILE A 86 20.62 -2.62 -19.74
CA ILE A 86 19.97 -2.23 -18.49
C ILE A 86 20.25 -3.31 -17.45
N GLU A 87 21.09 -3.00 -16.46
CA GLU A 87 21.49 -3.95 -15.41
C GLU A 87 20.59 -3.89 -14.17
N THR A 88 20.11 -2.70 -13.84
CA THR A 88 19.22 -2.47 -12.68
C THR A 88 18.02 -1.62 -13.06
N VAL A 89 16.89 -1.85 -12.42
CA VAL A 89 15.66 -1.04 -12.58
C VAL A 89 15.12 -0.67 -11.19
N GLN A 90 14.80 0.61 -10.99
CA GLN A 90 14.13 1.11 -9.79
C GLN A 90 12.77 1.67 -10.19
N PHE A 91 11.69 1.00 -9.80
CA PHE A 91 10.33 1.43 -10.10
C PHE A 91 9.83 2.52 -9.14
N ASP A 92 9.22 3.57 -9.69
CA ASP A 92 8.43 4.52 -8.92
C ASP A 92 6.95 4.10 -8.92
N TRP A 93 6.57 3.35 -7.90
CA TRP A 93 5.22 2.80 -7.73
C TRP A 93 4.12 3.87 -7.61
N ASN A 94 4.48 5.12 -7.30
CA ASN A 94 3.53 6.22 -7.25
C ASN A 94 3.07 6.64 -8.66
N THR A 95 3.84 6.29 -9.68
CA THR A 95 3.51 6.60 -11.09
C THR A 95 2.54 5.62 -11.72
N LEU A 96 2.16 4.54 -11.00
CA LEU A 96 1.19 3.55 -11.46
C LEU A 96 -0.10 4.23 -11.92
N LYS A 97 -0.49 3.98 -13.14
CA LYS A 97 -1.74 4.48 -13.73
C LYS A 97 -2.33 3.47 -14.69
N VAL A 98 -3.64 3.46 -14.81
CA VAL A 98 -4.39 2.76 -15.83
C VAL A 98 -5.04 3.81 -16.73
N VAL A 99 -4.89 3.67 -18.03
CA VAL A 99 -5.48 4.58 -19.03
C VAL A 99 -6.17 3.77 -20.13
N PRO A 100 -7.31 4.24 -20.66
CA PRO A 100 -7.94 3.58 -21.78
C PRO A 100 -7.06 3.62 -23.02
N ALA A 101 -6.97 2.48 -23.71
CA ALA A 101 -6.38 2.36 -25.03
C ALA A 101 -7.50 2.48 -26.06
N SER A 102 -7.50 3.53 -26.88
CA SER A 102 -8.58 3.84 -27.80
C SER A 102 -8.09 3.90 -29.25
N ILE A 103 -8.94 3.40 -30.16
CA ILE A 103 -8.79 3.58 -31.61
C ILE A 103 -9.95 4.47 -32.06
N GLY A 104 -9.63 5.73 -32.41
CA GLY A 104 -10.66 6.73 -32.69
C GLY A 104 -11.51 7.02 -31.43
N PHE A 105 -12.80 6.73 -31.50
CA PHE A 105 -13.74 6.93 -30.39
C PHE A 105 -14.06 5.64 -29.61
N THR A 106 -13.48 4.50 -30.01
CA THR A 106 -13.74 3.18 -29.39
C THR A 106 -12.62 2.83 -28.42
N ILE A 107 -13.00 2.43 -27.18
CA ILE A 107 -12.06 1.88 -26.21
C ILE A 107 -11.89 0.39 -26.52
N GLU A 108 -10.67 -0.01 -26.89
CA GLU A 108 -10.31 -1.40 -27.24
C GLU A 108 -9.70 -2.16 -26.04
N GLY A 109 -9.36 -1.46 -24.96
CA GLY A 109 -8.76 -2.03 -23.77
C GLY A 109 -8.18 -0.94 -22.87
N TYR A 110 -7.24 -1.33 -22.01
CA TYR A 110 -6.58 -0.42 -21.08
C TYR A 110 -5.09 -0.72 -21.05
N ASN A 111 -4.29 0.30 -20.74
CA ASN A 111 -2.86 0.18 -20.44
C ASN A 111 -2.61 0.50 -18.98
N LEU A 112 -2.07 -0.46 -18.24
CA LEU A 112 -1.50 -0.24 -16.93
C LEU A 112 -0.02 0.10 -17.12
N SER A 113 0.44 1.25 -16.63
CA SER A 113 1.78 1.77 -16.83
C SER A 113 2.45 2.08 -15.50
N VAL A 114 3.73 1.72 -15.36
CA VAL A 114 4.60 2.12 -14.26
C VAL A 114 5.92 2.66 -14.81
N ARG A 115 6.46 3.70 -14.18
CA ARG A 115 7.74 4.30 -14.56
C ARG A 115 8.83 3.88 -13.60
N GLY A 116 10.07 3.95 -14.09
CA GLY A 116 11.27 3.74 -13.30
C GLY A 116 12.47 4.43 -13.89
N THR A 117 13.58 4.34 -13.15
CA THR A 117 14.92 4.65 -13.58
C THR A 117 15.73 3.37 -13.69
N PHE A 118 16.90 3.41 -14.31
CA PHE A 118 17.72 2.23 -14.48
C PHE A 118 19.22 2.56 -14.40
N ASN A 119 20.03 1.53 -14.10
CA ASN A 119 21.49 1.59 -13.96
C ASN A 119 21.94 2.64 -12.92
N ASP A 120 21.12 2.86 -11.87
CA ASP A 120 21.35 3.84 -10.79
C ASP A 120 21.59 5.28 -11.28
N ILE A 121 21.08 5.60 -12.49
CA ILE A 121 21.21 6.92 -13.12
C ILE A 121 19.86 7.65 -13.04
N PRO A 122 19.74 8.74 -12.23
CA PRO A 122 18.46 9.44 -12.02
C PRO A 122 17.85 10.05 -13.29
N GLU A 123 18.67 10.40 -14.27
CA GLU A 123 18.23 10.98 -15.54
C GLU A 123 17.69 9.95 -16.52
N THR A 124 17.73 8.65 -16.19
CA THR A 124 17.18 7.60 -17.05
C THR A 124 15.68 7.49 -16.87
N LYS A 125 15.01 6.94 -17.88
CA LYS A 125 13.59 6.71 -17.87
C LYS A 125 13.22 5.44 -18.61
N ILE A 126 12.50 4.57 -17.93
CA ILE A 126 11.83 3.42 -18.52
C ILE A 126 10.35 3.47 -18.13
N THR A 127 9.48 3.00 -19.02
CA THR A 127 8.06 2.80 -18.74
C THR A 127 7.70 1.38 -19.12
N ILE A 128 7.21 0.62 -18.17
CA ILE A 128 6.67 -0.72 -18.40
C ILE A 128 5.16 -0.61 -18.47
N ASP A 129 4.62 -1.19 -19.50
CA ASP A 129 3.19 -1.20 -19.79
C ASP A 129 2.65 -2.65 -19.78
N PHE A 130 1.40 -2.81 -19.39
CA PHE A 130 0.66 -4.07 -19.47
C PHE A 130 -0.66 -3.82 -20.15
N SER A 131 -0.99 -4.60 -21.19
CA SER A 131 -2.29 -4.55 -21.82
C SER A 131 -3.33 -5.25 -20.95
N LEU A 132 -4.48 -4.61 -20.74
CA LEU A 132 -5.60 -5.12 -19.95
C LEU A 132 -6.89 -5.04 -20.81
N ASP A 133 -7.77 -6.04 -20.69
CA ASP A 133 -9.09 -6.01 -21.32
C ASP A 133 -10.03 -5.04 -20.58
N LYS A 134 -9.93 -4.97 -19.26
CA LYS A 134 -10.72 -4.10 -18.39
C LYS A 134 -9.83 -3.29 -17.46
N GLU A 135 -10.29 -2.10 -17.07
CA GLU A 135 -9.56 -1.18 -16.17
C GLU A 135 -9.13 -1.84 -14.85
N ASN A 136 -9.94 -2.75 -14.32
CA ASN A 136 -9.75 -3.37 -13.02
C ASN A 136 -9.06 -4.75 -13.09
N ASP A 137 -8.67 -5.22 -14.27
CA ASP A 137 -8.00 -6.51 -14.43
C ASP A 137 -6.61 -6.48 -13.79
N ILE A 138 -6.18 -7.65 -13.31
CA ILE A 138 -4.82 -7.84 -12.81
C ILE A 138 -3.91 -8.12 -14.02
N PRO A 139 -2.74 -7.45 -14.13
CA PRO A 139 -1.83 -7.70 -15.22
C PRO A 139 -1.27 -9.13 -15.20
N THR A 140 -0.71 -9.56 -16.32
CA THR A 140 0.01 -10.83 -16.45
C THR A 140 1.31 -10.61 -17.22
N MET A 141 2.33 -11.45 -16.99
CA MET A 141 3.60 -11.35 -17.72
C MET A 141 3.46 -11.55 -19.23
N ASN A 142 2.39 -12.22 -19.70
CA ASN A 142 2.13 -12.40 -21.14
C ASN A 142 1.75 -11.09 -21.85
N ASN A 143 1.28 -10.11 -21.09
CA ASN A 143 0.78 -8.83 -21.63
C ASN A 143 1.75 -7.65 -21.37
N ILE A 144 2.99 -7.96 -20.94
CA ILE A 144 4.03 -6.95 -20.70
C ILE A 144 4.58 -6.40 -22.00
N MET A 145 4.80 -5.09 -22.05
CA MET A 145 5.39 -4.39 -23.20
C MET A 145 6.08 -3.09 -22.77
N THR A 146 6.79 -2.47 -23.70
CA THR A 146 7.20 -1.07 -23.62
C THR A 146 6.66 -0.31 -24.81
N ASN A 147 5.84 0.70 -24.59
CA ASN A 147 5.36 1.57 -25.67
C ASN A 147 6.42 2.57 -26.15
N ASN A 148 7.41 2.86 -25.29
CA ASN A 148 8.52 3.77 -25.61
C ASN A 148 9.84 3.11 -25.24
N LYS A 149 10.86 3.29 -26.07
CA LYS A 149 12.21 2.82 -25.76
C LYS A 149 12.72 3.47 -24.48
N PRO A 150 13.49 2.75 -23.65
CA PRO A 150 14.23 3.34 -22.54
C PRO A 150 15.10 4.49 -23.00
N GLY A 151 15.24 5.51 -22.20
CA GLY A 151 15.96 6.72 -22.59
C GLY A 151 16.69 7.40 -21.44
N ILE A 152 17.53 8.35 -21.78
CA ILE A 152 18.23 9.23 -20.85
C ILE A 152 17.87 10.68 -21.15
N ILE A 153 17.59 11.45 -20.09
CA ILE A 153 17.26 12.88 -20.19
C ILE A 153 18.58 13.68 -20.11
N ARG A 154 18.89 14.43 -21.16
CA ARG A 154 20.03 15.36 -21.19
C ARG A 154 19.55 16.74 -21.59
N SER A 155 19.82 17.74 -20.75
CA SER A 155 19.36 19.12 -20.96
C SER A 155 17.86 19.23 -21.24
N GLY A 156 17.03 18.41 -20.57
CA GLY A 156 15.59 18.40 -20.72
C GLY A 156 15.03 17.65 -21.94
N VAL A 157 15.89 17.03 -22.74
CA VAL A 157 15.52 16.24 -23.93
C VAL A 157 15.76 14.76 -23.65
N LEU A 158 14.79 13.92 -24.02
CA LEU A 158 14.90 12.47 -23.92
C LEU A 158 15.60 11.88 -25.15
N TYR A 159 16.68 11.17 -24.93
CA TYR A 159 17.43 10.40 -25.95
C TYR A 159 17.25 8.91 -25.69
N ASN A 160 17.14 8.12 -26.77
CA ASN A 160 17.10 6.66 -26.61
C ASN A 160 18.40 6.16 -25.97
N TYR A 161 18.26 5.21 -25.08
CA TYR A 161 19.37 4.52 -24.44
C TYR A 161 19.75 3.31 -25.33
N GLU A 162 20.84 3.43 -26.07
CA GLU A 162 21.35 2.41 -27.00
C GLU A 162 22.56 1.67 -26.41
#